data_690c1669271341e29bf8f7864bc6cead
#
_entry.id   690c1669271341e29bf8f7864bc6cead
#
_cell.length_a   1.000
_cell.length_b   1.000
_cell.length_c   1.000
_cell.angle_alpha   90.00
_cell.angle_beta   90.00
_cell.angle_gamma   90.00
#
_symmetry.space_group_name_H-M   'P 1'
#
loop_
_entity.id
_entity.type
_entity.pdbx_description
1 polymer ?
#
loop_
_entity_poly.entity_id
_entity_poly.type
_entity_poly.pdbx_seq_one_letter_code
_entity_poly.pdbx_strand_id
1 'polypeptide(L)'
;MRFLAYTLLLTTLLGSGWAAWFFFGAPAQDDDPALTALKQRVARLEQSVQKGDLNARIDLGWILIREESRLPDPERAVALFREAAGKGAARAQYALGWAYAQGRGVPVDYAQAAEWYRVAATAGGDADAQFALGELYFRGLGVANDYGRAIDLYRAAAMRGHPVAQYLMGVMYQEGWGVKRDLVEAYKWLTLAAPQAARIQAHNPQFDPRGQREHLMVKLNRTQINLAERMAREMTAGK
;
A
#
# COMPACT_ATOMS: atom_id res chain seq x y z
N MET A 1 12.82 35.59 59.01
CA MET A 1 11.95 34.43 59.45
C MET A 1 11.02 33.85 58.39
N ARG A 2 10.96 34.34 57.16
CA ARG A 2 10.11 33.75 56.07
C ARG A 2 10.79 32.69 55.22
N PHE A 3 12.11 32.59 55.24
CA PHE A 3 12.89 31.61 54.47
C PHE A 3 12.99 30.23 55.12
N LEU A 4 12.84 30.11 56.43
CA LEU A 4 12.92 28.83 57.12
C LEU A 4 11.64 28.03 57.08
N ALA A 5 10.49 28.67 56.81
CA ALA A 5 9.21 27.97 56.67
C ALA A 5 9.06 27.23 55.34
N TYR A 6 9.75 27.69 54.26
CA TYR A 6 9.70 27.04 52.94
C TYR A 6 10.58 25.80 52.85
N THR A 7 11.68 25.76 53.62
CA THR A 7 12.58 24.59 53.60
C THR A 7 12.02 23.42 54.40
N LEU A 8 11.18 23.65 55.39
CA LEU A 8 10.52 22.57 56.19
C LEU A 8 9.33 21.95 55.44
N LEU A 9 8.67 22.69 54.55
CA LEU A 9 7.58 22.14 53.73
C LEU A 9 8.08 21.25 52.59
N LEU A 10 9.30 21.52 52.09
CA LEU A 10 9.93 20.72 51.05
C LEU A 10 10.45 19.36 51.54
N THR A 11 10.87 19.28 52.80
CA THR A 11 11.41 18.02 53.39
C THR A 11 10.33 17.03 53.80
N THR A 12 9.12 17.49 54.10
CA THR A 12 8.00 16.59 54.43
C THR A 12 7.26 16.03 53.18
N LEU A 13 7.43 16.67 52.01
CA LEU A 13 6.85 16.18 50.75
C LEU A 13 7.75 15.15 50.05
N LEU A 14 9.06 15.09 50.38
CA LEU A 14 9.98 14.11 49.79
C LEU A 14 9.85 12.69 50.34
N GLY A 15 9.09 12.51 51.45
CA GLY A 15 8.83 11.19 52.04
C GLY A 15 7.59 10.44 51.54
N SER A 16 6.70 11.10 50.83
CA SER A 16 5.56 10.46 50.18
C SER A 16 5.78 10.51 48.67
N GLY A 17 5.78 9.42 47.99
CA GLY A 17 6.08 9.27 46.53
C GLY A 17 5.40 10.27 45.58
N TRP A 18 4.71 11.27 46.10
CA TRP A 18 4.08 12.37 45.37
C TRP A 18 5.05 13.45 44.89
N ALA A 19 6.21 13.65 45.52
CA ALA A 19 7.17 14.66 45.10
C ALA A 19 7.93 14.24 43.83
N ALA A 20 8.15 12.94 43.62
CA ALA A 20 8.72 12.40 42.38
C ALA A 20 7.76 12.62 41.19
N TRP A 21 6.46 12.60 41.43
CA TRP A 21 5.44 12.83 40.41
C TRP A 21 5.42 14.28 39.90
N PHE A 22 5.69 15.25 40.78
CA PHE A 22 5.71 16.69 40.44
C PHE A 22 7.02 17.17 39.77
N PHE A 23 8.14 16.50 40.03
CA PHE A 23 9.44 16.92 39.53
C PHE A 23 9.97 16.12 38.33
N PHE A 24 9.51 14.89 38.17
CA PHE A 24 9.96 14.01 37.09
C PHE A 24 8.86 13.74 36.02
N GLY A 25 7.69 14.34 36.13
CA GLY A 25 6.53 13.95 35.35
C GLY A 25 6.04 12.55 35.75
N ALA A 26 4.81 12.22 35.47
CA ALA A 26 4.39 10.82 35.52
C ALA A 26 5.39 10.03 34.67
N PRO A 27 5.87 8.84 35.12
CA PRO A 27 6.57 7.94 34.23
C PRO A 27 5.71 7.85 32.97
N ALA A 28 6.33 8.10 31.81
CA ALA A 28 5.60 8.02 30.55
C ALA A 28 4.82 6.71 30.63
N GLN A 29 3.50 6.80 30.74
CA GLN A 29 2.66 5.62 30.74
C GLN A 29 2.85 5.01 29.38
N ASP A 30 3.69 3.96 29.29
CA ASP A 30 3.83 3.05 28.15
C ASP A 30 2.51 2.29 27.91
N ASP A 31 1.42 2.75 28.53
CA ASP A 31 0.08 2.15 28.53
C ASP A 31 -0.80 2.64 27.38
N ASP A 32 -0.20 2.92 26.22
CA ASP A 32 -1.01 3.02 25.01
C ASP A 32 -1.41 1.60 24.57
N PRO A 33 -2.70 1.24 24.71
CA PRO A 33 -3.19 -0.10 24.36
C PRO A 33 -2.86 -0.46 22.89
N ALA A 34 -2.84 0.56 22.00
CA ALA A 34 -2.54 0.35 20.59
C ALA A 34 -1.06 0.00 20.39
N LEU A 35 -0.14 0.67 21.10
CA LEU A 35 1.29 0.33 21.04
C LEU A 35 1.56 -1.05 21.65
N THR A 36 0.93 -1.37 22.76
CA THR A 36 1.03 -2.68 23.41
C THR A 36 0.54 -3.79 22.49
N ALA A 37 -0.62 -3.61 21.84
CA ALA A 37 -1.14 -4.56 20.87
C ALA A 37 -0.21 -4.72 19.65
N LEU A 38 0.41 -3.61 19.18
CA LEU A 38 1.39 -3.66 18.10
C LEU A 38 2.64 -4.44 18.52
N LYS A 39 3.21 -4.17 19.70
CA LYS A 39 4.37 -4.92 20.23
C LYS A 39 4.06 -6.42 20.33
N GLN A 40 2.88 -6.79 20.81
CA GLN A 40 2.44 -8.19 20.87
C GLN A 40 2.29 -8.82 19.47
N ARG A 41 1.77 -8.06 18.49
CA ARG A 41 1.66 -8.52 17.11
C ARG A 41 3.04 -8.76 16.50
N VAL A 42 3.97 -7.82 16.69
CA VAL A 42 5.36 -7.95 16.24
C VAL A 42 6.01 -9.19 16.85
N ALA A 43 5.90 -9.39 18.17
CA ALA A 43 6.48 -10.56 18.84
C ALA A 43 5.93 -11.89 18.28
N ARG A 44 4.61 -11.97 18.00
CA ARG A 44 4.00 -13.16 17.36
C ARG A 44 4.55 -13.40 15.96
N LEU A 45 4.70 -12.33 15.15
CA LEU A 45 5.28 -12.44 13.81
C LEU A 45 6.74 -12.88 13.87
N GLU A 46 7.53 -12.36 14.82
CA GLU A 46 8.92 -12.80 15.03
C GLU A 46 9.05 -14.29 15.35
N GLN A 47 8.17 -14.82 16.20
CA GLN A 47 8.12 -16.26 16.46
C GLN A 47 7.80 -17.09 15.20
N SER A 48 6.88 -16.59 14.35
CA SER A 48 6.54 -17.24 13.09
C SER A 48 7.69 -17.16 12.07
N VAL A 49 8.38 -16.02 12.02
CA VAL A 49 9.60 -15.83 11.20
C VAL A 49 10.69 -16.84 11.58
N GLN A 50 10.92 -17.08 12.88
CA GLN A 50 11.86 -18.08 13.37
C GLN A 50 11.49 -19.50 12.94
N LYS A 51 10.19 -19.78 12.75
CA LYS A 51 9.68 -21.06 12.22
C LYS A 51 9.76 -21.15 10.69
N GLY A 52 10.26 -20.11 10.02
CA GLY A 52 10.43 -20.08 8.57
C GLY A 52 9.23 -19.60 7.78
N ASP A 53 8.20 -19.04 8.43
CA ASP A 53 7.00 -18.53 7.75
C ASP A 53 7.34 -17.29 6.92
N LEU A 54 7.21 -17.43 5.58
CA LEU A 54 7.48 -16.35 4.62
C LEU A 54 6.44 -15.23 4.68
N ASN A 55 5.18 -15.56 4.94
CA ASN A 55 4.13 -14.54 5.04
C ASN A 55 4.32 -13.69 6.29
N ALA A 56 4.63 -14.33 7.44
CA ALA A 56 4.96 -13.60 8.66
C ALA A 56 6.15 -12.67 8.47
N ARG A 57 7.16 -13.09 7.70
CA ARG A 57 8.33 -12.27 7.36
C ARG A 57 7.95 -11.02 6.56
N ILE A 58 7.09 -11.18 5.57
CA ILE A 58 6.59 -10.08 4.74
C ILE A 58 5.72 -9.13 5.58
N ASP A 59 4.81 -9.68 6.39
CA ASP A 59 3.91 -8.88 7.21
C ASP A 59 4.67 -8.09 8.29
N LEU A 60 5.70 -8.69 8.90
CA LEU A 60 6.60 -7.98 9.81
C LEU A 60 7.35 -6.85 9.08
N GLY A 61 7.89 -7.11 7.90
CA GLY A 61 8.55 -6.09 7.07
C GLY A 61 7.62 -4.92 6.77
N TRP A 62 6.36 -5.15 6.43
CA TRP A 62 5.38 -4.09 6.19
C TRP A 62 5.04 -3.26 7.44
N ILE A 63 5.12 -3.85 8.64
CA ILE A 63 4.96 -3.09 9.89
C ILE A 63 6.17 -2.19 10.11
N LEU A 64 7.38 -2.70 9.89
CA LEU A 64 8.63 -2.00 10.19
C LEU A 64 8.96 -0.89 9.18
N ILE A 65 8.50 -1.00 7.92
CA ILE A 65 8.92 -0.08 6.84
C ILE A 65 8.08 1.20 6.76
N ARG A 66 6.89 1.24 7.37
CA ARG A 66 5.99 2.38 7.29
C ARG A 66 6.46 3.53 8.18
N GLU A 67 6.36 4.78 7.68
CA GLU A 67 6.65 6.00 8.46
C GLU A 67 5.73 6.14 9.67
N GLU A 68 4.46 5.81 9.46
CA GLU A 68 3.43 5.89 10.50
C GLU A 68 3.58 4.78 11.53
N SER A 69 4.49 3.83 11.32
CA SER A 69 4.76 2.77 12.28
C SER A 69 5.31 3.37 13.57
N ARG A 70 4.77 2.94 14.68
CA ARG A 70 5.28 3.29 16.00
C ARG A 70 6.55 2.50 16.39
N LEU A 71 6.97 1.58 15.52
CA LEU A 71 8.16 0.71 15.64
C LEU A 71 8.88 0.67 14.28
N PRO A 72 9.34 1.82 13.72
CA PRO A 72 9.97 1.83 12.41
C PRO A 72 11.39 1.24 12.48
N ASP A 73 11.67 0.33 11.54
CA ASP A 73 13.00 -0.24 11.30
C ASP A 73 13.08 -0.63 9.81
N PRO A 74 13.23 0.36 8.92
CA PRO A 74 13.13 0.13 7.49
C PRO A 74 14.29 -0.72 6.93
N GLU A 75 15.48 -0.65 7.51
CA GLU A 75 16.63 -1.47 7.10
C GLU A 75 16.35 -2.95 7.40
N ARG A 76 15.84 -3.25 8.58
CA ARG A 76 15.42 -4.61 8.95
C ARG A 76 14.26 -5.10 8.08
N ALA A 77 13.32 -4.23 7.74
CA ALA A 77 12.22 -4.57 6.82
C ALA A 77 12.74 -5.01 5.46
N VAL A 78 13.70 -4.26 4.89
CA VAL A 78 14.34 -4.61 3.62
C VAL A 78 15.07 -5.95 3.71
N ALA A 79 15.76 -6.23 4.80
CA ALA A 79 16.40 -7.53 5.01
C ALA A 79 15.38 -8.68 5.01
N LEU A 80 14.25 -8.51 5.70
CA LEU A 80 13.15 -9.48 5.72
C LEU A 80 12.54 -9.69 4.32
N PHE A 81 12.32 -8.61 3.56
CA PHE A 81 11.82 -8.71 2.19
C PHE A 81 12.83 -9.42 1.28
N ARG A 82 14.13 -9.12 1.40
CA ARG A 82 15.18 -9.75 0.58
C ARG A 82 15.26 -11.25 0.81
N GLU A 83 15.19 -11.69 2.06
CA GLU A 83 15.17 -13.11 2.38
C GLU A 83 13.94 -13.83 1.82
N ALA A 84 12.75 -13.24 1.93
CA ALA A 84 11.53 -13.84 1.42
C ALA A 84 11.49 -13.80 -0.13
N ALA A 85 11.96 -12.71 -0.74
CA ALA A 85 12.06 -12.56 -2.19
C ALA A 85 13.03 -13.59 -2.82
N GLY A 86 14.17 -13.85 -2.16
CA GLY A 86 15.11 -14.88 -2.56
C GLY A 86 14.55 -16.30 -2.54
N LYS A 87 13.48 -16.54 -1.77
CA LYS A 87 12.71 -17.79 -1.75
C LYS A 87 11.53 -17.79 -2.76
N GLY A 88 11.45 -16.80 -3.63
CA GLY A 88 10.44 -16.73 -4.69
C GLY A 88 9.07 -16.18 -4.26
N ALA A 89 8.94 -15.60 -3.06
CA ALA A 89 7.69 -15.01 -2.62
C ALA A 89 7.38 -13.71 -3.40
N ALA A 90 6.41 -13.75 -4.31
CA ALA A 90 6.06 -12.61 -5.19
C ALA A 90 5.69 -11.35 -4.40
N ARG A 91 4.94 -11.49 -3.30
CA ARG A 91 4.63 -10.36 -2.40
C ARG A 91 5.88 -9.71 -1.79
N ALA A 92 6.93 -10.49 -1.50
CA ALA A 92 8.19 -9.97 -0.99
C ALA A 92 9.01 -9.29 -2.10
N GLN A 93 9.00 -9.84 -3.31
CA GLN A 93 9.63 -9.23 -4.48
C GLN A 93 8.98 -7.86 -4.79
N TYR A 94 7.64 -7.79 -4.76
CA TYR A 94 6.93 -6.51 -4.86
C TYR A 94 7.33 -5.54 -3.72
N ALA A 95 7.35 -6.01 -2.47
CA ALA A 95 7.71 -5.19 -1.32
C ALA A 95 9.14 -4.63 -1.41
N LEU A 96 10.08 -5.44 -1.92
CA LEU A 96 11.46 -5.01 -2.14
C LEU A 96 11.55 -3.98 -3.28
N GLY A 97 10.82 -4.18 -4.39
CA GLY A 97 10.68 -3.19 -5.45
C GLY A 97 10.10 -1.86 -4.93
N TRP A 98 9.10 -1.93 -4.08
CA TRP A 98 8.51 -0.77 -3.43
C TRP A 98 9.52 -0.04 -2.52
N ALA A 99 10.31 -0.77 -1.74
CA ALA A 99 11.35 -0.20 -0.88
C ALA A 99 12.37 0.60 -1.71
N TYR A 100 12.83 0.08 -2.83
CA TYR A 100 13.72 0.80 -3.75
C TYR A 100 13.04 2.00 -4.43
N ALA A 101 11.78 1.87 -4.84
CA ALA A 101 11.05 2.98 -5.47
C ALA A 101 10.78 4.14 -4.51
N GLN A 102 10.58 3.87 -3.22
CA GLN A 102 10.31 4.86 -2.18
C GLN A 102 11.56 5.32 -1.41
N GLY A 103 12.70 4.64 -1.57
CA GLY A 103 13.91 4.93 -0.78
C GLY A 103 13.76 4.59 0.70
N ARG A 104 13.05 3.49 1.01
CA ARG A 104 12.79 3.07 2.39
C ARG A 104 13.72 1.94 2.81
N GLY A 105 14.62 2.24 3.76
CA GLY A 105 15.66 1.30 4.22
C GLY A 105 16.75 1.00 3.18
N VAL A 106 16.64 1.60 2.00
CA VAL A 106 17.63 1.59 0.91
C VAL A 106 17.54 2.93 0.16
N PRO A 107 18.62 3.39 -0.51
CA PRO A 107 18.53 4.53 -1.42
C PRO A 107 17.51 4.32 -2.54
N VAL A 108 16.89 5.40 -3.02
CA VAL A 108 15.99 5.34 -4.19
C VAL A 108 16.76 4.80 -5.39
N ASP A 109 16.23 3.73 -5.99
CA ASP A 109 16.75 3.14 -7.21
C ASP A 109 15.58 2.54 -8.02
N TYR A 110 15.08 3.31 -8.99
CA TYR A 110 13.97 2.90 -9.84
C TYR A 110 14.35 1.76 -10.80
N ALA A 111 15.63 1.59 -11.14
CA ALA A 111 16.05 0.47 -11.98
C ALA A 111 15.97 -0.84 -11.19
N GLN A 112 16.44 -0.85 -9.93
CA GLN A 112 16.26 -1.99 -9.04
C GLN A 112 14.78 -2.25 -8.75
N ALA A 113 13.98 -1.21 -8.54
CA ALA A 113 12.54 -1.34 -8.36
C ALA A 113 11.88 -2.04 -9.56
N ALA A 114 12.23 -1.60 -10.80
CA ALA A 114 11.70 -2.20 -12.03
C ALA A 114 12.07 -3.69 -12.16
N GLU A 115 13.30 -4.07 -11.80
CA GLU A 115 13.71 -5.49 -11.80
C GLU A 115 12.88 -6.32 -10.83
N TRP A 116 12.74 -5.89 -9.58
CA TRP A 116 11.97 -6.61 -8.59
C TRP A 116 10.48 -6.68 -8.93
N TYR A 117 9.89 -5.58 -9.42
CA TYR A 117 8.51 -5.59 -9.90
C TYR A 117 8.34 -6.52 -11.10
N ARG A 118 9.30 -6.60 -12.02
CA ARG A 118 9.26 -7.51 -13.18
C ARG A 118 9.26 -8.97 -12.72
N VAL A 119 10.11 -9.32 -11.76
CA VAL A 119 10.14 -10.69 -11.21
C VAL A 119 8.80 -11.03 -10.54
N ALA A 120 8.25 -10.14 -9.70
CA ALA A 120 6.96 -10.36 -9.04
C ALA A 120 5.80 -10.45 -10.05
N ALA A 121 5.81 -9.60 -11.08
CA ALA A 121 4.77 -9.55 -12.12
C ALA A 121 4.75 -10.82 -12.98
N THR A 122 5.91 -11.39 -13.29
CA THR A 122 6.02 -12.56 -14.19
C THR A 122 5.89 -13.87 -13.43
N ALA A 123 6.67 -14.10 -12.38
CA ALA A 123 6.70 -15.37 -11.66
C ALA A 123 5.44 -15.62 -10.83
N GLY A 124 4.91 -14.59 -10.18
CA GLY A 124 3.74 -14.68 -9.29
C GLY A 124 2.47 -14.10 -9.88
N GLY A 125 2.58 -13.38 -11.00
CA GLY A 125 1.44 -12.62 -11.55
C GLY A 125 0.88 -11.60 -10.56
N ASP A 126 1.71 -11.04 -9.68
CA ASP A 126 1.29 -10.10 -8.66
C ASP A 126 0.73 -8.82 -9.31
N ALA A 127 -0.53 -8.50 -9.00
CA ALA A 127 -1.24 -7.40 -9.63
C ALA A 127 -0.70 -6.02 -9.21
N ASP A 128 -0.25 -5.90 -7.95
CA ASP A 128 0.35 -4.67 -7.45
C ASP A 128 1.71 -4.43 -8.12
N ALA A 129 2.49 -5.50 -8.35
CA ALA A 129 3.75 -5.42 -9.09
C ALA A 129 3.56 -5.09 -10.57
N GLN A 130 2.55 -5.67 -11.23
CA GLN A 130 2.19 -5.33 -12.62
C GLN A 130 1.82 -3.85 -12.72
N PHE A 131 0.98 -3.36 -11.82
CA PHE A 131 0.61 -1.96 -11.78
C PHE A 131 1.82 -1.05 -11.56
N ALA A 132 2.64 -1.33 -10.54
CA ALA A 132 3.82 -0.53 -10.20
C ALA A 132 4.85 -0.50 -11.33
N LEU A 133 5.09 -1.63 -12.00
CA LEU A 133 5.97 -1.68 -13.18
C LEU A 133 5.39 -0.86 -14.34
N GLY A 134 4.07 -0.90 -14.54
CA GLY A 134 3.36 -0.07 -15.51
C GLY A 134 3.59 1.42 -15.26
N GLU A 135 3.52 1.86 -13.99
CA GLU A 135 3.83 3.24 -13.60
C GLU A 135 5.27 3.64 -13.95
N LEU A 136 6.25 2.74 -13.72
CA LEU A 136 7.64 3.02 -14.08
C LEU A 136 7.83 3.19 -15.58
N TYR A 137 7.21 2.32 -16.42
CA TYR A 137 7.24 2.48 -17.87
C TYR A 137 6.50 3.72 -18.34
N PHE A 138 5.34 4.04 -17.75
CA PHE A 138 4.57 5.23 -18.11
C PHE A 138 5.35 6.52 -17.83
N ARG A 139 6.09 6.58 -16.73
CA ARG A 139 6.85 7.75 -16.29
C ARG A 139 8.29 7.77 -16.76
N GLY A 140 8.82 6.68 -17.30
CA GLY A 140 10.23 6.55 -17.67
C GLY A 140 11.18 6.56 -16.47
N LEU A 141 10.75 5.99 -15.32
CA LEU A 141 11.55 5.94 -14.11
C LEU A 141 12.34 4.62 -14.03
N GLY A 142 13.66 4.68 -14.05
CA GLY A 142 14.56 3.52 -14.04
C GLY A 142 14.49 2.62 -15.28
N VAL A 143 13.56 2.90 -16.19
CA VAL A 143 13.37 2.23 -17.48
C VAL A 143 13.06 3.28 -18.54
N ALA A 144 13.30 2.99 -19.82
CA ALA A 144 12.87 3.86 -20.89
C ALA A 144 11.33 3.98 -20.89
N ASN A 145 10.82 5.19 -21.14
CA ASN A 145 9.38 5.40 -21.28
C ASN A 145 8.81 4.52 -22.40
N ASP A 146 7.76 3.76 -22.09
CA ASP A 146 7.09 2.86 -23.02
C ASP A 146 5.60 2.75 -22.66
N TYR A 147 4.79 3.57 -23.30
CA TYR A 147 3.34 3.60 -23.05
C TYR A 147 2.64 2.30 -23.46
N GLY A 148 3.14 1.60 -24.48
CA GLY A 148 2.59 0.29 -24.89
C GLY A 148 2.73 -0.75 -23.79
N ARG A 149 3.93 -0.90 -23.24
CA ARG A 149 4.18 -1.79 -22.10
C ARG A 149 3.41 -1.37 -20.85
N ALA A 150 3.31 -0.07 -20.57
CA ALA A 150 2.54 0.41 -19.44
C ALA A 150 1.07 -0.01 -19.55
N ILE A 151 0.45 0.16 -20.73
CA ILE A 151 -0.94 -0.25 -20.99
C ILE A 151 -1.14 -1.75 -20.81
N ASP A 152 -0.23 -2.56 -21.35
CA ASP A 152 -0.34 -4.02 -21.22
C ASP A 152 -0.23 -4.46 -19.75
N LEU A 153 0.65 -3.84 -18.98
CA LEU A 153 0.80 -4.08 -17.55
C LEU A 153 -0.43 -3.62 -16.75
N TYR A 154 -0.98 -2.44 -17.04
CA TYR A 154 -2.23 -1.98 -16.42
C TYR A 154 -3.39 -2.91 -16.74
N ARG A 155 -3.50 -3.37 -17.99
CA ARG A 155 -4.52 -4.34 -18.40
C ARG A 155 -4.37 -5.65 -17.63
N ALA A 156 -3.15 -6.17 -17.51
CA ALA A 156 -2.88 -7.40 -16.76
C ALA A 156 -3.25 -7.26 -15.28
N ALA A 157 -2.87 -6.14 -14.64
CA ALA A 157 -3.24 -5.83 -13.27
C ALA A 157 -4.77 -5.68 -13.08
N ALA A 158 -5.43 -4.97 -14.00
CA ALA A 158 -6.88 -4.76 -13.98
C ALA A 158 -7.66 -6.09 -14.10
N MET A 159 -7.23 -6.99 -14.98
CA MET A 159 -7.80 -8.33 -15.13
C MET A 159 -7.67 -9.16 -13.85
N ARG A 160 -6.63 -8.92 -13.05
CA ARG A 160 -6.43 -9.54 -11.73
C ARG A 160 -7.16 -8.82 -10.59
N GLY A 161 -7.86 -7.73 -10.89
CA GLY A 161 -8.70 -7.00 -9.94
C GLY A 161 -8.00 -5.84 -9.23
N HIS A 162 -6.82 -5.39 -9.70
CA HIS A 162 -6.16 -4.22 -9.11
C HIS A 162 -7.03 -2.96 -9.30
N PRO A 163 -7.46 -2.29 -8.19
CA PRO A 163 -8.50 -1.26 -8.27
C PRO A 163 -8.13 -0.07 -9.14
N VAL A 164 -6.93 0.48 -8.92
CA VAL A 164 -6.47 1.66 -9.67
C VAL A 164 -6.26 1.33 -11.13
N ALA A 165 -5.75 0.14 -11.45
CA ALA A 165 -5.59 -0.30 -12.83
C ALA A 165 -6.95 -0.46 -13.55
N GLN A 166 -7.99 -0.97 -12.88
CA GLN A 166 -9.35 -1.02 -13.42
C GLN A 166 -9.88 0.38 -13.73
N TYR A 167 -9.69 1.34 -12.81
CA TYR A 167 -10.07 2.72 -13.04
C TYR A 167 -9.34 3.34 -14.25
N LEU A 168 -8.01 3.19 -14.31
CA LEU A 168 -7.19 3.70 -15.41
C LEU A 168 -7.60 3.09 -16.75
N MET A 169 -7.85 1.78 -16.82
CA MET A 169 -8.36 1.15 -18.04
C MET A 169 -9.69 1.76 -18.46
N GLY A 170 -10.59 2.06 -17.53
CA GLY A 170 -11.84 2.75 -17.80
C GLY A 170 -11.62 4.13 -18.44
N VAL A 171 -10.75 4.93 -17.86
CA VAL A 171 -10.41 6.27 -18.40
C VAL A 171 -9.72 6.16 -19.76
N MET A 172 -8.78 5.23 -19.92
CA MET A 172 -8.05 5.03 -21.18
C MET A 172 -9.00 4.66 -22.33
N TYR A 173 -9.95 3.78 -22.12
CA TYR A 173 -10.97 3.46 -23.13
C TYR A 173 -11.95 4.61 -23.38
N GLN A 174 -12.26 5.41 -22.34
CA GLN A 174 -13.12 6.58 -22.50
C GLN A 174 -12.49 7.64 -23.39
N GLU A 175 -11.18 7.93 -23.16
CA GLU A 175 -10.46 9.00 -23.86
C GLU A 175 -9.74 8.51 -25.14
N GLY A 176 -9.53 7.20 -25.27
CA GLY A 176 -8.76 6.63 -26.37
C GLY A 176 -7.24 6.74 -26.17
N TRP A 177 -6.76 6.77 -24.91
CA TRP A 177 -5.33 6.88 -24.62
C TRP A 177 -4.64 5.54 -24.78
N GLY A 178 -3.87 5.40 -25.84
CA GLY A 178 -3.12 4.18 -26.17
C GLY A 178 -3.98 2.96 -26.50
N VAL A 179 -5.30 3.10 -26.47
CA VAL A 179 -6.28 2.11 -26.91
C VAL A 179 -7.31 2.77 -27.80
N LYS A 180 -7.98 2.01 -28.69
CA LYS A 180 -9.11 2.54 -29.42
C LYS A 180 -10.24 2.91 -28.46
N ARG A 181 -10.76 4.13 -28.61
CA ARG A 181 -11.88 4.61 -27.78
C ARG A 181 -13.07 3.67 -27.86
N ASP A 182 -13.56 3.23 -26.71
CA ASP A 182 -14.72 2.35 -26.57
C ASP A 182 -15.43 2.63 -25.23
N LEU A 183 -16.63 3.24 -25.32
CA LEU A 183 -17.37 3.60 -24.14
C LEU A 183 -18.01 2.41 -23.41
N VAL A 184 -18.24 1.30 -24.10
CA VAL A 184 -18.75 0.06 -23.51
C VAL A 184 -17.64 -0.59 -22.66
N GLU A 185 -16.45 -0.69 -23.22
CA GLU A 185 -15.27 -1.14 -22.49
C GLU A 185 -14.98 -0.22 -21.29
N ALA A 186 -15.01 1.10 -21.49
CA ALA A 186 -14.83 2.07 -20.42
C ALA A 186 -15.81 1.85 -19.27
N TYR A 187 -17.11 1.72 -19.58
CA TYR A 187 -18.15 1.49 -18.58
C TYR A 187 -17.98 0.16 -17.84
N LYS A 188 -17.59 -0.92 -18.56
CA LYS A 188 -17.26 -2.22 -17.96
C LYS A 188 -16.16 -2.07 -16.87
N TRP A 189 -15.04 -1.44 -17.22
CA TRP A 189 -13.93 -1.28 -16.30
C TRP A 189 -14.26 -0.38 -15.11
N LEU A 190 -15.01 0.71 -15.33
CA LEU A 190 -15.47 1.57 -14.24
C LEU A 190 -16.53 0.87 -13.35
N THR A 191 -17.31 -0.05 -13.90
CA THR A 191 -18.23 -0.88 -13.11
C THR A 191 -17.47 -1.82 -12.18
N LEU A 192 -16.34 -2.38 -12.60
CA LEU A 192 -15.46 -3.18 -11.75
C LEU A 192 -14.72 -2.34 -10.70
N ALA A 193 -14.34 -1.11 -11.04
CA ALA A 193 -13.63 -0.18 -10.16
C ALA A 193 -14.53 0.45 -9.08
N ALA A 194 -15.79 0.75 -9.40
CA ALA A 194 -16.70 1.51 -8.54
C ALA A 194 -16.89 0.98 -7.10
N PRO A 195 -16.99 -0.34 -6.86
CA PRO A 195 -17.05 -0.88 -5.49
C PRO A 195 -15.81 -0.59 -4.65
N GLN A 196 -14.67 -0.33 -5.28
CA GLN A 196 -13.37 -0.10 -4.64
C GLN A 196 -12.99 1.39 -4.60
N ALA A 197 -13.96 2.30 -4.75
CA ALA A 197 -13.73 3.75 -4.84
C ALA A 197 -12.85 4.29 -3.70
N ALA A 198 -13.05 3.85 -2.46
CA ALA A 198 -12.24 4.28 -1.32
C ALA A 198 -10.74 3.94 -1.48
N ARG A 199 -10.41 2.74 -1.98
CA ARG A 199 -9.02 2.33 -2.25
C ARG A 199 -8.40 3.13 -3.40
N ILE A 200 -9.19 3.44 -4.43
CA ILE A 200 -8.78 4.23 -5.59
C ILE A 200 -8.50 5.67 -5.16
N GLN A 201 -9.38 6.26 -4.36
CA GLN A 201 -9.22 7.62 -3.83
C GLN A 201 -8.09 7.74 -2.81
N ALA A 202 -7.78 6.67 -2.07
CA ALA A 202 -6.59 6.63 -1.21
C ALA A 202 -5.28 6.69 -2.02
N HIS A 203 -5.27 6.18 -3.25
CA HIS A 203 -4.14 6.31 -4.16
C HIS A 203 -4.06 7.72 -4.80
N ASN A 204 -5.19 8.23 -5.27
CA ASN A 204 -5.32 9.60 -5.77
C ASN A 204 -6.73 10.13 -5.48
N PRO A 205 -6.88 11.16 -4.61
CA PRO A 205 -8.19 11.72 -4.24
C PRO A 205 -9.02 12.27 -5.42
N GLN A 206 -8.38 12.60 -6.54
CA GLN A 206 -9.05 13.09 -7.75
C GLN A 206 -9.70 11.97 -8.58
N PHE A 207 -9.38 10.70 -8.30
CA PHE A 207 -9.96 9.58 -9.01
C PHE A 207 -11.36 9.29 -8.50
N ASP A 208 -12.34 9.42 -9.39
CA ASP A 208 -13.76 9.19 -9.07
C ASP A 208 -14.38 8.12 -10.00
N PRO A 209 -14.24 6.84 -9.66
CA PRO A 209 -14.76 5.77 -10.51
C PRO A 209 -16.29 5.73 -10.56
N ARG A 210 -16.98 6.24 -9.53
CA ARG A 210 -18.44 6.28 -9.50
C ARG A 210 -18.98 7.38 -10.39
N GLY A 211 -18.51 8.62 -10.22
CA GLY A 211 -18.90 9.74 -11.05
C GLY A 211 -18.54 9.54 -12.52
N GLN A 212 -17.36 8.99 -12.81
CA GLN A 212 -16.98 8.65 -14.18
C GLN A 212 -17.95 7.61 -14.81
N ARG A 213 -18.33 6.57 -14.06
CA ARG A 213 -19.32 5.60 -14.54
C ARG A 213 -20.68 6.22 -14.79
N GLU A 214 -21.17 7.06 -13.87
CA GLU A 214 -22.44 7.79 -14.01
C GLU A 214 -22.44 8.70 -15.23
N HIS A 215 -21.33 9.41 -15.47
CA HIS A 215 -21.15 10.21 -16.67
C HIS A 215 -21.25 9.40 -17.96
N LEU A 216 -20.75 8.17 -17.99
CA LEU A 216 -20.87 7.27 -19.13
C LEU A 216 -22.30 6.74 -19.31
N MET A 217 -23.06 6.53 -18.23
CA MET A 217 -24.46 6.08 -18.32
C MET A 217 -25.33 7.01 -19.17
N VAL A 218 -25.06 8.31 -19.15
CA VAL A 218 -25.81 9.29 -19.96
C VAL A 218 -25.47 9.21 -21.44
N LYS A 219 -24.28 8.66 -21.78
CA LYS A 219 -23.79 8.56 -23.16
C LYS A 219 -24.09 7.23 -23.82
N LEU A 220 -24.45 6.22 -23.03
CA LEU A 220 -24.71 4.85 -23.50
C LEU A 220 -26.21 4.55 -23.53
N ASN A 221 -26.65 3.78 -24.51
CA ASN A 221 -28.00 3.25 -24.49
C ASN A 221 -28.10 2.01 -23.57
N ARG A 222 -29.35 1.60 -23.26
CA ARG A 222 -29.63 0.49 -22.33
C ARG A 222 -28.99 -0.84 -22.75
N THR A 223 -28.93 -1.11 -24.04
CA THR A 223 -28.31 -2.33 -24.56
C THR A 223 -26.81 -2.36 -24.33
N GLN A 224 -26.15 -1.23 -24.55
CA GLN A 224 -24.71 -1.06 -24.30
C GLN A 224 -24.38 -1.18 -22.82
N ILE A 225 -25.18 -0.58 -21.93
CA ILE A 225 -25.02 -0.69 -20.47
C ILE A 225 -25.17 -2.16 -20.05
N ASN A 226 -26.24 -2.85 -20.48
CA ASN A 226 -26.48 -4.25 -20.15
C ASN A 226 -25.33 -5.15 -20.65
N LEU A 227 -24.78 -4.87 -21.84
CA LEU A 227 -23.62 -5.59 -22.37
C LEU A 227 -22.39 -5.41 -21.47
N ALA A 228 -22.05 -4.18 -21.14
CA ALA A 228 -20.88 -3.87 -20.30
C ALA A 228 -21.00 -4.49 -18.89
N GLU A 229 -22.18 -4.43 -18.28
CA GLU A 229 -22.44 -5.05 -16.97
C GLU A 229 -22.33 -6.58 -17.02
N ARG A 230 -22.82 -7.20 -18.10
CA ARG A 230 -22.64 -8.65 -18.30
C ARG A 230 -21.17 -9.01 -18.41
N MET A 231 -20.40 -8.28 -19.23
CA MET A 231 -18.96 -8.49 -19.38
C MET A 231 -18.23 -8.32 -18.04
N ALA A 232 -18.61 -7.34 -17.21
CA ALA A 232 -18.05 -7.14 -15.88
C ALA A 232 -18.35 -8.33 -14.95
N ARG A 233 -19.59 -8.83 -14.95
CA ARG A 233 -19.98 -10.02 -14.16
C ARG A 233 -19.22 -11.28 -14.60
N GLU A 234 -19.07 -11.51 -15.89
CA GLU A 234 -18.32 -12.66 -16.44
C GLU A 234 -16.86 -12.63 -15.98
N MET A 235 -16.23 -11.46 -15.96
CA MET A 235 -14.86 -11.29 -15.45
C MET A 235 -14.71 -11.57 -13.95
N THR A 236 -15.76 -11.41 -13.15
CA THR A 236 -15.74 -11.69 -11.71
C THR A 236 -16.14 -13.12 -11.37
N ALA A 237 -16.99 -13.75 -12.19
CA ALA A 237 -17.47 -15.13 -11.99
C ALA A 237 -16.41 -16.19 -12.32
N GLY A 238 -15.42 -15.86 -13.15
CA GLY A 238 -14.31 -16.76 -13.53
C GLY A 238 -13.13 -16.78 -12.55
N LYS A 239 -13.26 -16.14 -11.40
CA LYS A 239 -12.26 -16.10 -10.33
C LYS A 239 -12.71 -16.89 -9.14
#